data_c0351d78a1cb24e9c617fb7647e58b71
#
_entry.id   c0351d78a1cb24e9c617fb7647e58b71
#
_cell.length_a   1.000
_cell.length_b   1.000
_cell.length_c   1.000
_cell.angle_alpha   90.00
_cell.angle_beta   90.00
_cell.angle_gamma   90.00
#
_symmetry.space_group_name_H-M   'P 1'
#
loop_
_entity.id
_entity.type
_entity.pdbx_description
1 polymer ?
#
loop_
_entity_poly.entity_id
_entity_poly.type
_entity_poly.pdbx_seq_one_letter_code
_entity_poly.pdbx_strand_id
1 'polypeptide(L)'
;HSFPTRRSSDLAYQVDYKGTPVINPSTLGLELKGATSLMDGFKVVKTSTSTFDETWQPVWGETKDIRNHYNELLVELEQPSTTRFMNIRFRVYDDGVGFRYEFPQQKNLVYFVIKEEHSRFAMTGDHTAWWIPGDYDTQEYDYTESKLSEIRGLLQGAVSDNASQTVFSPTGVQTSIQLKTADGVYLNLHEAALVDYSCMHLNLD
;
A
#
# COMPACT_ATOMS: atom_id res chain seq x y z
N HIS A 1 -16.18 -22.78 5.33
CA HIS A 1 -14.82 -22.27 5.30
C HIS A 1 -14.59 -21.48 6.59
N SER A 2 -13.73 -22.00 7.47
CA SER A 2 -13.31 -21.31 8.68
C SER A 2 -12.37 -20.20 8.28
N PHE A 3 -12.74 -18.95 8.54
CA PHE A 3 -11.78 -17.84 8.49
C PHE A 3 -10.67 -18.11 9.50
N PRO A 4 -9.39 -17.90 9.15
CA PRO A 4 -8.34 -17.95 10.14
C PRO A 4 -8.70 -16.94 11.23
N THR A 5 -8.74 -17.40 12.47
CA THR A 5 -8.96 -16.56 13.64
C THR A 5 -7.87 -15.48 13.65
N ARG A 6 -8.22 -14.23 13.35
CA ARG A 6 -7.32 -13.09 13.50
C ARG A 6 -6.83 -13.07 14.94
N ARG A 7 -5.52 -13.06 15.15
CA ARG A 7 -4.95 -12.78 16.45
C ARG A 7 -5.38 -11.35 16.82
N SER A 8 -5.85 -11.14 18.02
CA SER A 8 -6.36 -9.84 18.51
C SER A 8 -5.33 -8.69 18.51
N SER A 9 -4.12 -8.96 18.05
CA SER A 9 -2.96 -8.05 18.01
C SER A 9 -2.51 -7.68 16.58
N ASP A 10 -3.20 -8.17 15.54
CA ASP A 10 -2.85 -7.85 14.17
C ASP A 10 -3.35 -6.46 13.81
N LEU A 11 -2.48 -5.65 13.21
CA LEU A 11 -2.86 -4.35 12.67
C LEU A 11 -3.68 -4.56 11.42
N ALA A 12 -4.85 -3.93 11.35
CA ALA A 12 -5.71 -3.98 10.19
C ALA A 12 -6.40 -2.62 9.95
N TYR A 13 -6.68 -2.35 8.67
CA TYR A 13 -7.44 -1.20 8.22
C TYR A 13 -8.47 -1.62 7.20
N GLN A 14 -9.43 -0.78 6.93
CA GLN A 14 -10.35 -0.87 5.80
C GLN A 14 -10.60 0.53 5.25
N VAL A 15 -11.07 0.61 4.03
CA VAL A 15 -11.43 1.89 3.41
C VAL A 15 -12.84 1.79 2.86
N ASP A 16 -13.67 2.75 3.28
CA ASP A 16 -15.03 2.93 2.78
C ASP A 16 -15.10 4.25 1.99
N TYR A 17 -15.78 4.24 0.86
CA TYR A 17 -16.09 5.42 0.08
C TYR A 17 -17.60 5.64 0.05
N LYS A 18 -18.05 6.79 0.55
CA LYS A 18 -19.49 7.11 0.70
C LYS A 18 -20.30 6.01 1.40
N GLY A 19 -19.70 5.40 2.42
CA GLY A 19 -20.34 4.34 3.21
C GLY A 19 -20.31 2.95 2.58
N THR A 20 -19.66 2.78 1.44
CA THR A 20 -19.49 1.48 0.77
C THR A 20 -18.03 1.03 0.87
N PRO A 21 -17.72 -0.19 1.32
CA PRO A 21 -16.35 -0.69 1.35
C PRO A 21 -15.72 -0.71 -0.05
N VAL A 22 -14.51 -0.18 -0.17
CA VAL A 22 -13.67 -0.24 -1.39
C VAL A 22 -12.40 -1.05 -1.15
N ILE A 23 -11.92 -1.11 0.09
CA ILE A 23 -10.90 -2.04 0.54
C ILE A 23 -11.43 -2.74 1.79
N ASN A 24 -11.55 -4.06 1.72
CA ASN A 24 -11.94 -4.90 2.84
C ASN A 24 -10.87 -4.90 3.94
N PRO A 25 -11.18 -5.36 5.16
CA PRO A 25 -10.20 -5.44 6.22
C PRO A 25 -8.90 -6.08 5.78
N SER A 26 -7.84 -5.30 5.77
CA SER A 26 -6.51 -5.59 5.25
C SER A 26 -5.46 -5.42 6.33
N THR A 27 -4.48 -6.31 6.36
CA THR A 27 -3.40 -6.27 7.37
C THR A 27 -2.30 -5.32 6.96
N LEU A 28 -1.56 -4.84 7.97
CA LEU A 28 -0.35 -4.03 7.85
C LEU A 28 0.78 -4.72 8.61
N GLY A 29 2.01 -4.50 8.18
CA GLY A 29 3.18 -4.98 8.90
C GLY A 29 4.40 -5.16 8.01
N LEU A 30 5.55 -5.41 8.67
CA LEU A 30 6.86 -5.52 8.03
C LEU A 30 7.56 -6.78 8.55
N GLU A 31 7.98 -7.65 7.66
CA GLU A 31 8.87 -8.75 7.98
C GLU A 31 10.32 -8.25 8.01
N LEU A 32 11.03 -8.52 9.11
CA LEU A 32 12.42 -8.11 9.26
C LEU A 32 13.37 -9.29 9.02
N LYS A 33 14.49 -9.01 8.39
CA LYS A 33 15.55 -9.99 8.18
C LYS A 33 16.37 -10.17 9.47
N GLY A 34 16.36 -11.40 10.02
CA GLY A 34 17.19 -11.74 11.18
C GLY A 34 16.72 -11.14 12.51
N ALA A 35 15.50 -10.62 12.58
CA ALA A 35 14.93 -10.05 13.79
C ALA A 35 13.44 -10.36 13.89
N THR A 36 12.86 -10.23 15.07
CA THR A 36 11.40 -10.31 15.26
C THR A 36 10.70 -9.28 14.38
N SER A 37 9.76 -9.73 13.60
CA SER A 37 9.02 -8.90 12.62
C SER A 37 8.08 -7.92 13.30
N LEU A 38 7.77 -6.83 12.60
CA LEU A 38 6.81 -5.82 13.01
C LEU A 38 5.45 -6.10 12.35
N MET A 39 4.90 -7.30 12.62
CA MET A 39 3.67 -7.81 11.99
C MET A 39 2.51 -7.87 12.98
N ASP A 40 2.79 -8.27 14.22
CA ASP A 40 1.80 -8.55 15.26
C ASP A 40 2.30 -8.17 16.66
N GLY A 41 1.47 -8.46 17.65
CA GLY A 41 1.83 -8.24 19.06
C GLY A 41 1.88 -6.79 19.46
N PHE A 42 1.27 -5.90 18.70
CA PHE A 42 1.24 -4.46 18.99
C PHE A 42 0.17 -4.08 20.01
N LYS A 43 0.51 -3.06 20.76
CA LYS A 43 -0.38 -2.32 21.64
C LYS A 43 -0.42 -0.87 21.18
N VAL A 44 -1.60 -0.30 21.07
CA VAL A 44 -1.76 1.13 20.81
C VAL A 44 -1.37 1.90 22.08
N VAL A 45 -0.36 2.73 21.97
CA VAL A 45 0.11 3.60 23.07
C VAL A 45 -0.66 4.90 23.06
N LYS A 46 -0.84 5.49 21.88
CA LYS A 46 -1.51 6.77 21.72
C LYS A 46 -2.07 6.92 20.32
N THR A 47 -3.13 7.69 20.20
CA THR A 47 -3.65 8.19 18.94
C THR A 47 -3.79 9.70 18.99
N SER A 48 -3.53 10.36 17.87
CA SER A 48 -3.78 11.79 17.71
C SER A 48 -4.31 12.09 16.33
N THR A 49 -5.20 13.07 16.25
CA THR A 49 -5.82 13.52 15.00
C THR A 49 -5.52 14.98 14.76
N SER A 50 -5.39 15.35 13.50
CA SER A 50 -5.25 16.73 13.05
C SER A 50 -5.93 16.92 11.71
N THR A 51 -6.13 18.17 11.31
CA THR A 51 -6.62 18.55 9.98
C THR A 51 -5.63 19.55 9.38
N PHE A 52 -5.39 19.41 8.09
CA PHE A 52 -4.52 20.31 7.34
C PHE A 52 -5.26 20.82 6.11
N ASP A 53 -5.08 22.10 5.78
CA ASP A 53 -5.67 22.72 4.61
C ASP A 53 -4.76 23.83 4.12
N GLU A 54 -4.19 23.65 2.94
CA GLU A 54 -3.43 24.69 2.25
C GLU A 54 -3.63 24.59 0.75
N THR A 55 -3.42 25.69 0.06
CA THR A 55 -3.36 25.71 -1.41
C THR A 55 -1.98 26.15 -1.84
N TRP A 56 -1.33 25.38 -2.69
CA TRP A 56 -0.02 25.68 -3.25
C TRP A 56 -0.05 25.71 -4.78
N GLN A 57 0.95 26.32 -5.38
CA GLN A 57 1.08 26.44 -6.82
C GLN A 57 2.36 25.72 -7.27
N PRO A 58 2.27 24.74 -8.16
CA PRO A 58 3.45 24.13 -8.77
C PRO A 58 4.11 25.13 -9.72
N VAL A 59 5.42 24.93 -9.95
CA VAL A 59 6.19 25.77 -10.88
C VAL A 59 5.65 25.64 -12.31
N TRP A 60 5.16 24.46 -12.66
CA TRP A 60 4.53 24.11 -13.93
C TRP A 60 3.52 23.00 -13.72
N GLY A 61 2.67 22.74 -14.71
CA GLY A 61 1.65 21.69 -14.66
C GLY A 61 0.32 22.19 -15.23
N GLU A 62 -0.63 21.30 -15.38
CA GLU A 62 -1.96 21.59 -15.92
C GLU A 62 -2.85 22.34 -14.93
N THR A 63 -2.61 22.14 -13.63
CA THR A 63 -3.40 22.75 -12.57
C THR A 63 -2.57 23.80 -11.85
N LYS A 64 -3.09 25.04 -11.82
CA LYS A 64 -2.41 26.17 -11.20
C LYS A 64 -2.46 26.13 -9.68
N ASP A 65 -3.63 25.80 -9.12
CA ASP A 65 -3.86 25.81 -7.68
C ASP A 65 -4.20 24.39 -7.22
N ILE A 66 -3.35 23.81 -6.38
CA ILE A 66 -3.54 22.47 -5.82
C ILE A 66 -3.88 22.63 -4.34
N ARG A 67 -5.09 22.24 -3.97
CA ARG A 67 -5.50 22.21 -2.58
C ARG A 67 -5.04 20.91 -1.92
N ASN A 68 -4.29 21.03 -0.84
CA ASN A 68 -3.87 19.93 0.01
C ASN A 68 -4.68 19.97 1.30
N HIS A 69 -5.81 19.25 1.31
CA HIS A 69 -6.74 19.22 2.45
C HIS A 69 -6.98 17.76 2.86
N TYR A 70 -6.65 17.46 4.11
CA TYR A 70 -6.82 16.11 4.67
C TYR A 70 -7.09 16.13 6.18
N ASN A 71 -7.71 15.05 6.64
CA ASN A 71 -7.69 14.66 8.04
C ASN A 71 -6.59 13.64 8.27
N GLU A 72 -5.84 13.79 9.34
CA GLU A 72 -4.73 12.93 9.70
C GLU A 72 -5.01 12.17 10.98
N LEU A 73 -4.66 10.89 11.01
CA LEU A 73 -4.61 10.04 12.20
C LEU A 73 -3.19 9.51 12.35
N LEU A 74 -2.56 9.79 13.48
CA LEU A 74 -1.33 9.16 13.91
C LEU A 74 -1.63 8.11 14.98
N VAL A 75 -1.18 6.87 14.73
CA VAL A 75 -1.27 5.74 15.66
C VAL A 75 0.14 5.40 16.13
N GLU A 76 0.40 5.59 17.41
CA GLU A 76 1.68 5.25 18.04
C GLU A 76 1.57 3.86 18.68
N LEU A 77 2.43 2.95 18.26
CA LEU A 77 2.39 1.52 18.58
C LEU A 77 3.64 1.09 19.35
N GLU A 78 3.45 0.21 20.32
CA GLU A 78 4.50 -0.52 21.01
C GLU A 78 4.32 -2.01 20.74
N GLN A 79 5.43 -2.70 20.45
CA GLN A 79 5.51 -4.15 20.47
C GLN A 79 6.18 -4.58 21.81
N PRO A 80 5.41 -4.93 22.85
CA PRO A 80 5.94 -5.14 24.19
C PRO A 80 6.99 -6.24 24.29
N SER A 81 6.84 -7.31 23.50
CA SER A 81 7.77 -8.45 23.48
C SER A 81 9.20 -8.07 23.09
N THR A 82 9.36 -7.00 22.32
CA THR A 82 10.65 -6.49 21.83
C THR A 82 10.99 -5.10 22.36
N THR A 83 10.05 -4.44 23.05
CA THR A 83 10.12 -3.04 23.46
C THR A 83 10.46 -2.10 22.30
N ARG A 84 9.86 -2.38 21.14
CA ARG A 84 10.00 -1.57 19.92
C ARG A 84 8.78 -0.73 19.67
N PHE A 85 9.01 0.43 19.06
CA PHE A 85 7.97 1.37 18.69
C PHE A 85 7.90 1.54 17.19
N MET A 86 6.70 1.66 16.67
CA MET A 86 6.40 1.98 15.29
C MET A 86 5.14 2.84 15.25
N ASN A 87 5.10 3.82 14.37
CA ASN A 87 3.90 4.61 14.15
C ASN A 87 3.33 4.32 12.78
N ILE A 88 2.02 4.44 12.65
CA ILE A 88 1.35 4.48 11.37
C ILE A 88 0.60 5.80 11.26
N ARG A 89 0.89 6.53 10.19
CA ARG A 89 0.22 7.78 9.88
C ARG A 89 -0.70 7.59 8.70
N PHE A 90 -1.98 7.90 8.88
CA PHE A 90 -2.99 7.90 7.85
C PHE A 90 -3.36 9.33 7.49
N ARG A 91 -3.54 9.61 6.21
CA ARG A 91 -4.16 10.83 5.69
C ARG A 91 -5.36 10.47 4.85
N VAL A 92 -6.48 11.09 5.14
CA VAL A 92 -7.74 10.86 4.45
C VAL A 92 -8.15 12.15 3.74
N TYR A 93 -8.25 12.06 2.43
CA TYR A 93 -8.69 13.11 1.52
C TYR A 93 -10.12 12.81 1.06
N ASP A 94 -10.76 13.76 0.37
CA ASP A 94 -12.08 13.54 -0.22
C ASP A 94 -12.09 12.48 -1.33
N ASP A 95 -10.92 12.27 -1.96
CA ASP A 95 -10.71 11.40 -3.12
C ASP A 95 -9.64 10.30 -2.89
N GLY A 96 -9.10 10.17 -1.69
CA GLY A 96 -8.07 9.18 -1.42
C GLY A 96 -7.67 9.00 0.02
N VAL A 97 -6.92 7.92 0.25
CA VAL A 97 -6.31 7.59 1.54
C VAL A 97 -4.86 7.24 1.31
N GLY A 98 -3.95 7.86 2.06
CA GLY A 98 -2.56 7.47 2.12
C GLY A 98 -2.16 7.03 3.52
N PHE A 99 -1.20 6.13 3.62
CA PHE A 99 -0.58 5.79 4.90
C PHE A 99 0.93 5.57 4.72
N ARG A 100 1.64 5.66 5.85
CA ARG A 100 3.07 5.32 5.92
C ARG A 100 3.43 4.78 7.29
N TYR A 101 4.46 3.97 7.33
CA TYR A 101 5.14 3.58 8.56
C TYR A 101 6.16 4.66 8.96
N GLU A 102 6.27 4.91 10.26
CA GLU A 102 7.27 5.81 10.82
C GLU A 102 8.00 5.09 11.97
N PHE A 103 9.31 5.21 11.99
CA PHE A 103 10.15 4.56 12.99
C PHE A 103 10.77 5.62 13.89
N PRO A 104 10.19 5.88 15.09
CA PRO A 104 10.77 6.83 16.02
C PRO A 104 12.16 6.36 16.45
N GLN A 105 13.04 7.32 16.70
CA GLN A 105 14.40 7.02 17.19
C GLN A 105 14.32 6.25 18.51
N GLN A 106 14.95 5.07 18.56
CA GLN A 106 14.89 4.15 19.70
C GLN A 106 16.11 3.23 19.76
N LYS A 107 16.41 2.70 20.96
CA LYS A 107 17.58 1.84 21.15
C LYS A 107 17.42 0.45 20.54
N ASN A 108 16.21 -0.09 20.49
CA ASN A 108 15.92 -1.47 20.10
C ASN A 108 15.60 -1.63 18.61
N LEU A 109 15.66 -0.54 17.82
CA LEU A 109 15.45 -0.54 16.38
C LEU A 109 16.25 0.60 15.73
N VAL A 110 17.58 0.53 15.84
CA VAL A 110 18.50 1.54 15.28
C VAL A 110 18.80 1.27 13.81
N TYR A 111 19.06 0.00 13.51
CA TYR A 111 19.29 -0.49 12.16
C TYR A 111 18.53 -1.79 11.95
N PHE A 112 17.83 -1.91 10.86
CA PHE A 112 17.09 -3.11 10.50
C PHE A 112 16.94 -3.21 8.98
N VAL A 113 16.73 -4.42 8.51
CA VAL A 113 16.48 -4.70 7.09
C VAL A 113 15.08 -5.23 6.99
N ILE A 114 14.26 -4.55 6.20
CA ILE A 114 12.93 -5.04 5.82
C ILE A 114 13.16 -6.12 4.77
N LYS A 115 12.65 -7.31 5.04
CA LYS A 115 12.69 -8.43 4.11
C LYS A 115 11.50 -8.36 3.16
N GLU A 116 10.32 -8.06 3.70
CA GLU A 116 9.08 -7.96 2.95
C GLU A 116 8.11 -7.03 3.67
N GLU A 117 7.36 -6.24 2.90
CA GLU A 117 6.25 -5.44 3.38
C GLU A 117 4.94 -6.20 3.17
N HIS A 118 4.15 -6.35 4.22
CA HIS A 118 2.87 -7.05 4.22
C HIS A 118 1.68 -6.08 4.29
N SER A 119 1.79 -4.92 3.67
CA SER A 119 0.65 -4.02 3.48
C SER A 119 -0.29 -4.62 2.44
N ARG A 120 -1.46 -5.07 2.89
CA ARG A 120 -2.46 -5.71 2.03
C ARG A 120 -3.51 -4.72 1.56
N PHE A 121 -4.07 -5.00 0.39
CA PHE A 121 -5.20 -4.30 -0.22
C PHE A 121 -6.24 -5.33 -0.65
N ALA A 122 -7.05 -5.82 0.31
CA ALA A 122 -8.07 -6.82 0.04
C ALA A 122 -9.23 -6.20 -0.73
N MET A 123 -9.31 -6.44 -2.02
CA MET A 123 -10.34 -5.91 -2.88
C MET A 123 -11.71 -6.49 -2.54
N THR A 124 -12.77 -5.73 -2.84
CA THR A 124 -14.15 -6.11 -2.55
C THR A 124 -14.75 -7.06 -3.57
N GLY A 125 -14.04 -7.33 -4.66
CA GLY A 125 -14.49 -8.24 -5.70
C GLY A 125 -13.46 -8.42 -6.82
N ASP A 126 -13.82 -9.21 -7.81
CA ASP A 126 -13.01 -9.44 -9.01
C ASP A 126 -13.20 -8.28 -10.01
N HIS A 127 -12.52 -7.17 -9.70
CA HIS A 127 -12.63 -5.93 -10.45
C HIS A 127 -11.93 -6.01 -11.80
N THR A 128 -12.36 -5.16 -12.74
CA THR A 128 -11.57 -4.89 -13.94
C THR A 128 -10.33 -4.11 -13.54
N ALA A 129 -9.18 -4.55 -14.02
CA ALA A 129 -7.88 -3.97 -13.72
C ALA A 129 -7.15 -3.55 -14.99
N TRP A 130 -6.44 -2.43 -14.95
CA TRP A 130 -5.41 -2.04 -15.92
C TRP A 130 -4.08 -2.11 -15.21
N TRP A 131 -3.19 -2.95 -15.71
CA TRP A 131 -1.97 -3.34 -15.03
C TRP A 131 -0.82 -3.61 -16.00
N ILE A 132 0.40 -3.56 -15.48
CA ILE A 132 1.62 -4.00 -16.17
C ILE A 132 2.35 -5.03 -15.30
N PRO A 133 3.12 -5.96 -15.90
CA PRO A 133 3.91 -6.93 -15.15
C PRO A 133 4.86 -6.27 -14.15
N GLY A 134 5.08 -6.93 -13.02
CA GLY A 134 6.10 -6.50 -12.07
C GLY A 134 7.49 -6.71 -12.67
N ASP A 135 8.24 -5.63 -12.86
CA ASP A 135 9.61 -5.68 -13.37
C ASP A 135 10.50 -4.80 -12.47
N TYR A 136 11.71 -5.24 -12.22
CA TYR A 136 12.63 -4.56 -11.31
C TYR A 136 13.44 -3.44 -11.95
N ASP A 137 13.43 -3.36 -13.29
CA ASP A 137 14.28 -2.44 -14.04
C ASP A 137 13.50 -1.46 -14.94
N THR A 138 12.27 -1.79 -15.35
CA THR A 138 11.51 -0.95 -16.28
C THR A 138 10.02 -0.85 -15.95
N GLN A 139 9.39 0.22 -16.43
CA GLN A 139 7.93 0.45 -16.42
C GLN A 139 7.38 0.67 -17.84
N GLU A 140 8.07 0.17 -18.85
CA GLU A 140 7.78 0.47 -20.26
C GLU A 140 6.86 -0.56 -20.95
N TYR A 141 6.14 -1.36 -20.16
CA TYR A 141 5.14 -2.29 -20.67
C TYR A 141 3.85 -1.57 -21.04
N ASP A 142 3.16 -2.08 -22.07
CA ASP A 142 1.79 -1.68 -22.35
C ASP A 142 0.83 -2.16 -21.24
N TYR A 143 -0.16 -1.34 -20.91
CA TYR A 143 -1.17 -1.72 -19.94
C TYR A 143 -2.09 -2.81 -20.52
N THR A 144 -2.27 -3.87 -19.76
CA THR A 144 -3.22 -4.94 -20.05
C THR A 144 -4.51 -4.72 -19.25
N GLU A 145 -5.66 -4.87 -19.89
CA GLU A 145 -6.97 -4.88 -19.23
C GLU A 145 -7.43 -6.32 -19.01
N SER A 146 -7.81 -6.67 -17.78
CA SER A 146 -8.37 -7.98 -17.43
C SER A 146 -9.12 -7.92 -16.10
N LYS A 147 -9.68 -9.06 -15.68
CA LYS A 147 -10.10 -9.24 -14.28
C LYS A 147 -8.88 -9.45 -13.39
N LEU A 148 -8.99 -9.07 -12.10
CA LEU A 148 -7.92 -9.32 -11.12
C LEU A 148 -7.55 -10.80 -11.07
N SER A 149 -8.51 -11.70 -11.08
CA SER A 149 -8.31 -13.15 -11.05
C SER A 149 -7.57 -13.71 -12.27
N GLU A 150 -7.58 -12.99 -13.39
CA GLU A 150 -6.97 -13.42 -14.65
C GLU A 150 -5.50 -13.02 -14.78
N ILE A 151 -5.05 -12.02 -13.99
CA ILE A 151 -3.73 -11.40 -14.14
C ILE A 151 -2.61 -12.43 -14.15
N ARG A 152 -2.58 -13.37 -13.20
CA ARG A 152 -1.53 -14.41 -13.12
C ARG A 152 -1.39 -15.25 -14.38
N GLY A 153 -2.52 -15.58 -15.01
CA GLY A 153 -2.54 -16.34 -16.25
C GLY A 153 -2.05 -15.56 -17.46
N LEU A 154 -2.14 -14.23 -17.40
CA LEU A 154 -1.81 -13.32 -18.49
C LEU A 154 -0.39 -12.72 -18.40
N LEU A 155 0.24 -12.76 -17.23
CA LEU A 155 1.53 -12.10 -16.96
C LEU A 155 2.59 -12.40 -18.01
N GLN A 156 2.78 -13.67 -18.37
CA GLN A 156 3.80 -14.07 -19.35
C GLN A 156 3.56 -13.47 -20.73
N GLY A 157 2.30 -13.38 -21.15
CA GLY A 157 1.92 -12.80 -22.45
C GLY A 157 1.96 -11.27 -22.48
N ALA A 158 1.97 -10.62 -21.31
CA ALA A 158 2.03 -9.17 -21.18
C ALA A 158 3.46 -8.63 -21.16
N VAL A 159 4.47 -9.50 -21.05
CA VAL A 159 5.89 -9.12 -21.15
C VAL A 159 6.22 -8.89 -22.63
N SER A 160 6.62 -7.66 -22.96
CA SER A 160 7.01 -7.30 -24.33
C SER A 160 8.51 -7.47 -24.54
N ASP A 161 8.91 -7.79 -25.79
CA ASP A 161 10.31 -7.93 -26.19
C ASP A 161 11.10 -6.61 -26.12
N ASN A 162 10.41 -5.48 -26.06
CA ASN A 162 11.01 -4.16 -25.94
C ASN A 162 11.34 -3.76 -24.51
N ALA A 163 10.80 -4.49 -23.55
CA ALA A 163 11.11 -4.25 -22.16
C ALA A 163 12.45 -4.88 -21.79
N SER A 164 13.01 -4.42 -20.70
CA SER A 164 14.30 -4.88 -20.20
C SER A 164 14.43 -6.41 -20.18
N GLN A 165 15.66 -6.87 -20.34
CA GLN A 165 16.03 -8.30 -20.31
C GLN A 165 15.98 -8.90 -18.90
N THR A 166 15.46 -8.20 -17.94
CA THR A 166 15.46 -8.60 -16.54
C THR A 166 14.33 -9.53 -16.19
N VAL A 167 14.49 -10.11 -15.03
CA VAL A 167 13.54 -11.03 -14.45
C VAL A 167 12.33 -10.26 -13.97
N PHE A 168 11.21 -10.37 -14.66
CA PHE A 168 9.95 -9.87 -14.14
C PHE A 168 9.40 -10.78 -13.03
N SER A 169 8.56 -10.24 -12.17
CA SER A 169 7.89 -11.01 -11.13
C SER A 169 6.79 -11.91 -11.73
N PRO A 170 6.83 -13.23 -11.55
CA PRO A 170 5.79 -14.11 -12.06
C PRO A 170 4.46 -14.01 -11.28
N THR A 171 4.43 -13.27 -10.19
CA THR A 171 3.28 -13.18 -9.27
C THR A 171 2.88 -11.77 -8.94
N GLY A 172 3.55 -10.78 -9.51
CA GLY A 172 3.38 -9.38 -9.14
C GLY A 172 3.10 -8.46 -10.31
N VAL A 173 2.53 -7.31 -9.98
CA VAL A 173 2.30 -6.19 -10.88
C VAL A 173 2.97 -4.94 -10.33
N GLN A 174 3.32 -4.03 -11.21
CA GLN A 174 3.82 -2.72 -10.82
C GLN A 174 2.68 -1.82 -10.35
N THR A 175 3.02 -0.80 -9.61
CA THR A 175 2.16 0.37 -9.38
C THR A 175 2.51 1.46 -10.41
N SER A 176 1.53 2.21 -10.89
CA SER A 176 0.16 2.22 -10.41
C SER A 176 -0.69 1.13 -11.10
N ILE A 177 -1.50 0.43 -10.31
CA ILE A 177 -2.57 -0.40 -10.84
C ILE A 177 -3.89 0.35 -10.73
N GLN A 178 -4.66 0.40 -11.79
CA GLN A 178 -5.99 1.00 -11.82
C GLN A 178 -7.06 -0.07 -11.84
N LEU A 179 -8.10 0.12 -11.03
CA LEU A 179 -9.20 -0.83 -10.87
C LEU A 179 -10.53 -0.11 -11.13
N LYS A 180 -11.50 -0.87 -11.63
CA LYS A 180 -12.89 -0.42 -11.74
C LYS A 180 -13.82 -1.45 -11.12
N THR A 181 -14.57 -1.02 -10.12
CA THR A 181 -15.57 -1.85 -9.44
C THR A 181 -16.81 -2.05 -10.31
N ALA A 182 -17.66 -3.02 -9.96
CA ALA A 182 -18.87 -3.32 -10.71
C ALA A 182 -19.88 -2.16 -10.69
N ASP A 183 -19.90 -1.37 -9.63
CA ASP A 183 -20.74 -0.17 -9.46
C ASP A 183 -20.09 1.11 -10.02
N GLY A 184 -18.95 0.99 -10.71
CA GLY A 184 -18.33 2.06 -11.49
C GLY A 184 -17.38 2.97 -10.71
N VAL A 185 -16.97 2.61 -9.50
CA VAL A 185 -15.93 3.33 -8.78
C VAL A 185 -14.56 2.97 -9.35
N TYR A 186 -13.72 3.97 -9.59
CA TYR A 186 -12.32 3.79 -9.97
C TYR A 186 -11.42 3.89 -8.75
N LEU A 187 -10.50 2.95 -8.62
CA LEU A 187 -9.49 2.91 -7.57
C LEU A 187 -8.12 2.89 -8.22
N ASN A 188 -7.17 3.61 -7.63
CA ASN A 188 -5.79 3.60 -8.05
C ASN A 188 -4.91 3.28 -6.84
N LEU A 189 -4.09 2.22 -6.95
CA LEU A 189 -3.11 1.87 -5.93
C LEU A 189 -1.73 2.22 -6.44
N HIS A 190 -1.04 3.09 -5.72
CA HIS A 190 0.33 3.51 -6.04
C HIS A 190 1.06 4.03 -4.80
N GLU A 191 2.36 4.17 -4.90
CA GLU A 191 3.13 4.91 -3.92
C GLU A 191 3.13 6.41 -4.25
N ALA A 192 2.93 7.24 -3.23
CA ALA A 192 2.84 8.68 -3.41
C ALA A 192 4.19 9.39 -3.26
N ALA A 193 5.13 8.78 -2.53
CA ALA A 193 6.45 9.37 -2.27
C ALA A 193 7.49 8.28 -2.05
N LEU A 194 8.34 8.06 -3.04
CA LEU A 194 9.47 7.15 -2.96
C LEU A 194 10.68 7.89 -2.36
N VAL A 195 10.83 7.81 -1.04
CA VAL A 195 11.92 8.45 -0.31
C VAL A 195 12.61 7.42 0.58
N ASP A 196 13.87 7.12 0.28
CA ASP A 196 14.71 6.17 1.02
C ASP A 196 14.06 4.78 1.21
N TYR A 197 13.28 4.31 0.22
CA TYR A 197 12.57 3.04 0.26
C TYR A 197 12.54 2.37 -1.12
N SER A 198 12.27 1.08 -1.16
CA SER A 198 12.14 0.32 -2.41
C SER A 198 10.85 0.69 -3.16
N CYS A 199 10.93 0.67 -4.48
CA CYS A 199 9.79 0.85 -5.36
C CYS A 199 8.71 -0.20 -5.08
N MET A 200 7.45 0.23 -5.05
CA MET A 200 6.32 -0.62 -4.69
C MET A 200 5.92 -1.54 -5.85
N HIS A 201 5.92 -2.83 -5.58
CA HIS A 201 5.31 -3.85 -6.41
C HIS A 201 4.23 -4.57 -5.60
N LEU A 202 3.14 -4.94 -6.25
CA LEU A 202 2.04 -5.65 -5.61
C LEU A 202 2.08 -7.12 -5.98
N ASN A 203 2.11 -7.99 -4.97
CA ASN A 203 1.92 -9.42 -5.14
C ASN A 203 0.42 -9.74 -5.16
N LEU A 204 0.03 -10.68 -6.01
CA LEU A 204 -1.38 -11.04 -6.26
C LEU A 204 -1.82 -12.26 -5.41
N ASP A 205 -1.57 -12.24 -4.11
CA ASP A 205 -1.95 -13.37 -3.22
C ASP A 205 -3.40 -13.29 -2.72
#